data_ce3d8d50452ace05d2c93172ef146606
#
_entry.id   ce3d8d50452ace05d2c93172ef146606
#
_cell.length_a   1.000
_cell.length_b   1.000
_cell.length_c   1.000
_cell.angle_alpha   90.00
_cell.angle_beta   90.00
_cell.angle_gamma   90.00
#
_symmetry.space_group_name_H-M   'P 1'
#
loop_
_entity.id
_entity.type
_entity.pdbx_description
1 polymer ?
#
loop_
_entity_poly.entity_id
_entity_poly.type
_entity_poly.pdbx_seq_one_letter_code
_entity_poly.pdbx_strand_id
1 'polypeptide(L)'
;MAIRTLFGTLALALTGFALLPGAALAQSYPSRTIRLIVPFPAGGGVDYIGRIVGKGLSERLGQQVVVDNRPGANAILGLEALKMAPADGYPIAAASAGPLAVNPFMYKKLPHDTVKDFTYIANMCSFPLMLVTHPSLPVKNVKELIALARARPGEVVYSSPGVGNTGHLAAALFDSMAKISTVHVPYKGTAPAVLAVLSGESQLTWSSIPTILPHVRSGRVRSLGVGNAQRLPSLPEFPTVAEAGLPGFESFAWGGMIGPANMPRDVVNRLNKEIVDTLKQKDVIDRMLSEGTVPTPSSPDEFLAYMRAELKKWGEVVKLAGIKPE
;
A
#
# COMPACT_ATOMS: atom_id res chain seq x y z
N MET A 1 -53.51 -23.88 69.42
CA MET A 1 -53.85 -23.91 68.00
C MET A 1 -53.41 -22.58 67.39
N ALA A 2 -52.12 -22.20 67.37
CA ALA A 2 -51.64 -20.94 66.88
C ALA A 2 -50.11 -20.91 66.67
N ILE A 3 -49.55 -21.92 66.01
CA ILE A 3 -48.06 -21.94 65.70
C ILE A 3 -47.76 -22.41 64.24
N ARG A 4 -48.77 -22.51 63.38
CA ARG A 4 -48.58 -23.04 62.01
C ARG A 4 -48.63 -22.03 60.86
N THR A 5 -48.78 -20.74 61.14
CA THR A 5 -49.00 -19.71 60.09
C THR A 5 -47.81 -18.71 59.89
N LEU A 6 -46.67 -18.88 60.62
CA LEU A 6 -45.53 -17.94 60.51
C LEU A 6 -44.36 -18.41 59.59
N PHE A 7 -44.40 -19.64 59.12
CA PHE A 7 -43.32 -20.17 58.26
C PHE A 7 -43.58 -20.08 56.74
N GLY A 8 -44.78 -19.64 56.35
CA GLY A 8 -45.22 -19.59 54.94
C GLY A 8 -44.83 -18.28 54.19
N THR A 9 -44.56 -17.21 54.91
CA THR A 9 -44.38 -15.86 54.30
C THR A 9 -42.92 -15.45 54.13
N LEU A 10 -41.95 -16.19 54.67
CA LEU A 10 -40.51 -15.86 54.55
C LEU A 10 -39.82 -16.57 53.37
N ALA A 11 -40.47 -17.52 52.70
CA ALA A 11 -39.89 -18.30 51.59
C ALA A 11 -40.15 -17.62 50.20
N LEU A 12 -41.03 -16.59 50.11
CA LEU A 12 -41.37 -15.97 48.85
C LEU A 12 -40.57 -14.68 48.57
N ALA A 13 -39.77 -14.18 49.53
CA ALA A 13 -39.00 -12.93 49.36
C ALA A 13 -37.55 -13.13 48.88
N LEU A 14 -37.07 -14.40 48.76
CA LEU A 14 -35.70 -14.68 48.34
C LEU A 14 -35.52 -15.08 46.85
N THR A 15 -36.59 -15.20 46.08
CA THR A 15 -36.49 -15.62 44.64
C THR A 15 -36.57 -14.46 43.66
N GLY A 16 -36.57 -13.20 44.08
CA GLY A 16 -36.68 -12.01 43.26
C GLY A 16 -35.36 -11.33 42.85
N PHE A 17 -34.17 -11.85 43.26
CA PHE A 17 -32.91 -11.13 43.09
C PHE A 17 -31.94 -11.73 42.06
N ALA A 18 -32.41 -12.57 41.19
CA ALA A 18 -31.50 -13.26 40.25
C ALA A 18 -31.98 -13.18 38.81
N LEU A 19 -31.97 -11.99 38.21
CA LEU A 19 -31.92 -11.80 36.73
C LEU A 19 -31.83 -10.30 36.41
N LEU A 20 -30.84 -9.63 36.97
CA LEU A 20 -30.28 -8.45 36.25
C LEU A 20 -29.47 -9.05 35.11
N PRO A 21 -29.88 -8.86 33.82
CA PRO A 21 -28.97 -9.14 32.73
C PRO A 21 -27.76 -8.24 32.98
N GLY A 22 -26.63 -8.87 33.32
CA GLY A 22 -25.36 -8.17 33.38
C GLY A 22 -25.25 -7.42 32.08
N ALA A 23 -25.32 -6.09 32.12
CA ALA A 23 -24.98 -5.27 30.98
C ALA A 23 -23.58 -5.74 30.59
N ALA A 24 -23.48 -6.57 29.55
CA ALA A 24 -22.23 -6.90 28.92
C ALA A 24 -21.66 -5.55 28.49
N LEU A 25 -20.74 -5.00 29.30
CA LEU A 25 -19.98 -3.82 28.91
C LEU A 25 -19.30 -4.23 27.60
N ALA A 26 -19.86 -3.76 26.51
CA ALA A 26 -19.28 -3.95 25.20
C ALA A 26 -17.82 -3.48 25.31
N GLN A 27 -16.88 -4.40 25.26
CA GLN A 27 -15.47 -4.06 25.38
C GLN A 27 -15.17 -3.03 24.31
N SER A 28 -14.69 -1.85 24.72
CA SER A 28 -14.38 -0.78 23.79
C SER A 28 -13.32 -1.26 22.80
N TYR A 29 -13.58 -1.19 21.51
CA TYR A 29 -12.61 -1.49 20.47
C TYR A 29 -11.49 -0.42 20.45
N PRO A 30 -10.20 -0.82 20.36
CA PRO A 30 -9.66 -2.19 20.50
C PRO A 30 -9.35 -2.56 21.95
N SER A 31 -9.53 -3.84 22.29
CA SER A 31 -9.20 -4.42 23.63
C SER A 31 -8.01 -5.38 23.60
N ARG A 32 -7.44 -5.63 22.42
CA ARG A 32 -6.29 -6.54 22.21
C ARG A 32 -5.41 -6.06 21.05
N THR A 33 -4.28 -6.72 20.85
CA THR A 33 -3.32 -6.42 19.77
C THR A 33 -4.00 -6.49 18.39
N ILE A 34 -3.75 -5.45 17.59
CA ILE A 34 -4.14 -5.38 16.16
C ILE A 34 -2.99 -5.95 15.33
N ARG A 35 -3.33 -6.79 14.37
CA ARG A 35 -2.39 -7.36 13.41
C ARG A 35 -2.48 -6.60 12.10
N LEU A 36 -1.39 -5.93 11.73
CA LEU A 36 -1.27 -5.22 10.46
C LEU A 36 -0.52 -6.09 9.45
N ILE A 37 -1.25 -6.72 8.55
CA ILE A 37 -0.67 -7.50 7.45
C ILE A 37 -0.08 -6.54 6.43
N VAL A 38 1.19 -6.77 6.07
CA VAL A 38 1.86 -6.11 4.95
C VAL A 38 2.18 -7.19 3.91
N PRO A 39 1.46 -7.24 2.77
CA PRO A 39 1.58 -8.34 1.81
C PRO A 39 2.85 -8.23 0.92
N PHE A 40 3.90 -7.62 1.45
CA PHE A 40 5.18 -7.40 0.77
C PHE A 40 6.35 -7.68 1.72
N PRO A 41 7.56 -7.96 1.18
CA PRO A 41 8.77 -8.00 1.98
C PRO A 41 9.02 -6.68 2.72
N ALA A 42 9.68 -6.75 3.86
CA ALA A 42 10.09 -5.57 4.61
C ALA A 42 10.99 -4.63 3.77
N GLY A 43 10.93 -3.33 4.05
CA GLY A 43 11.76 -2.29 3.42
C GLY A 43 11.20 -1.70 2.11
N GLY A 44 10.00 -2.12 1.67
CA GLY A 44 9.31 -1.46 0.56
C GLY A 44 8.41 -0.30 1.01
N GLY A 45 7.91 0.50 0.05
CA GLY A 45 7.07 1.68 0.36
C GLY A 45 5.81 1.34 1.17
N VAL A 46 5.15 0.20 0.90
CA VAL A 46 3.97 -0.24 1.66
C VAL A 46 4.33 -0.66 3.09
N ASP A 47 5.49 -1.31 3.30
CA ASP A 47 5.99 -1.64 4.63
C ASP A 47 6.35 -0.37 5.41
N TYR A 48 6.99 0.59 4.74
CA TYR A 48 7.34 1.90 5.31
C TYR A 48 6.11 2.63 5.86
N ILE A 49 5.06 2.83 5.03
CA ILE A 49 3.85 3.54 5.48
C ILE A 49 3.07 2.71 6.51
N GLY A 50 3.04 1.38 6.35
CA GLY A 50 2.43 0.48 7.32
C GLY A 50 3.03 0.62 8.72
N ARG A 51 4.37 0.77 8.82
CA ARG A 51 5.06 0.99 10.11
C ARG A 51 4.80 2.37 10.70
N ILE A 52 4.78 3.42 9.89
CA ILE A 52 4.44 4.78 10.35
C ILE A 52 3.04 4.80 10.94
N VAL A 53 2.05 4.33 10.16
CA VAL A 53 0.64 4.32 10.60
C VAL A 53 0.42 3.33 11.74
N GLY A 54 1.05 2.14 11.70
CA GLY A 54 0.96 1.16 12.77
C GLY A 54 1.48 1.69 14.11
N LYS A 55 2.57 2.46 14.12
CA LYS A 55 3.06 3.14 15.31
C LYS A 55 2.05 4.16 15.83
N GLY A 56 1.57 5.06 14.96
CA GLY A 56 0.57 6.06 15.35
C GLY A 56 -0.72 5.45 15.87
N LEU A 57 -1.21 4.38 15.24
CA LEU A 57 -2.37 3.63 15.72
C LEU A 57 -2.10 3.02 17.10
N SER A 58 -0.91 2.45 17.36
CA SER A 58 -0.56 1.89 18.67
C SER A 58 -0.62 2.93 19.77
N GLU A 59 -0.05 4.12 19.52
CA GLU A 59 -0.03 5.24 20.46
C GLU A 59 -1.43 5.80 20.75
N ARG A 60 -2.25 5.94 19.71
CA ARG A 60 -3.58 6.57 19.79
C ARG A 60 -4.68 5.63 20.29
N LEU A 61 -4.58 4.34 20.01
CA LEU A 61 -5.54 3.33 20.43
C LEU A 61 -5.20 2.69 21.78
N GLY A 62 -3.98 2.90 22.31
CA GLY A 62 -3.53 2.27 23.55
C GLY A 62 -3.36 0.75 23.46
N GLN A 63 -3.31 0.19 22.24
CA GLN A 63 -3.11 -1.22 21.96
C GLN A 63 -2.00 -1.42 20.94
N GLN A 64 -1.23 -2.48 21.07
CA GLN A 64 -0.17 -2.77 20.12
C GLN A 64 -0.72 -3.03 18.71
N VAL A 65 -0.06 -2.46 17.70
CA VAL A 65 -0.24 -2.81 16.29
C VAL A 65 1.04 -3.51 15.81
N VAL A 66 0.92 -4.81 15.55
CA VAL A 66 2.06 -5.65 15.14
C VAL A 66 2.07 -5.81 13.62
N VAL A 67 3.14 -5.37 12.98
CA VAL A 67 3.35 -5.52 11.53
C VAL A 67 3.77 -6.97 11.23
N ASP A 68 3.02 -7.62 10.36
CA ASP A 68 3.21 -9.00 9.91
C ASP A 68 3.42 -9.01 8.38
N ASN A 69 4.67 -9.10 7.94
CA ASN A 69 5.00 -9.16 6.53
C ASN A 69 4.66 -10.54 5.96
N ARG A 70 3.71 -10.60 5.00
CA ARG A 70 3.26 -11.81 4.31
C ARG A 70 3.40 -11.69 2.79
N PRO A 71 4.62 -11.73 2.27
CA PRO A 71 4.85 -11.63 0.82
C PRO A 71 4.44 -12.92 0.10
N GLY A 72 4.25 -12.81 -1.21
CA GLY A 72 4.08 -13.95 -2.11
C GLY A 72 3.00 -13.71 -3.17
N ALA A 73 3.25 -14.27 -4.37
CA ALA A 73 2.36 -14.20 -5.52
C ALA A 73 1.81 -12.77 -5.78
N ASN A 74 2.69 -11.78 -5.86
CA ASN A 74 2.33 -10.36 -6.01
C ASN A 74 1.28 -9.89 -4.99
N ALA A 75 1.52 -10.16 -3.70
CA ALA A 75 0.66 -9.85 -2.55
C ALA A 75 -0.64 -10.69 -2.43
N ILE A 76 -0.92 -11.60 -3.35
CA ILE A 76 -2.14 -12.43 -3.31
C ILE A 76 -2.21 -13.22 -2.01
N LEU A 77 -1.12 -13.84 -1.53
CA LEU A 77 -1.12 -14.66 -0.30
C LEU A 77 -1.47 -13.83 0.95
N GLY A 78 -0.94 -12.60 1.05
CA GLY A 78 -1.25 -11.71 2.17
C GLY A 78 -2.70 -11.21 2.15
N LEU A 79 -3.24 -10.89 0.97
CA LEU A 79 -4.63 -10.47 0.80
C LEU A 79 -5.62 -11.62 1.03
N GLU A 80 -5.28 -12.84 0.63
CA GLU A 80 -6.08 -14.03 0.91
C GLU A 80 -6.13 -14.31 2.43
N ALA A 81 -4.99 -14.17 3.12
CA ALA A 81 -4.96 -14.28 4.58
C ALA A 81 -5.82 -13.21 5.27
N LEU A 82 -5.89 -11.98 4.74
CA LEU A 82 -6.80 -10.94 5.22
C LEU A 82 -8.26 -11.30 4.94
N LYS A 83 -8.60 -11.70 3.71
CA LYS A 83 -9.96 -12.08 3.31
C LYS A 83 -10.57 -13.15 4.22
N MET A 84 -9.77 -14.13 4.63
CA MET A 84 -10.18 -15.25 5.48
C MET A 84 -10.21 -14.91 6.98
N ALA A 85 -9.78 -13.72 7.36
CA ALA A 85 -9.70 -13.31 8.75
C ALA A 85 -11.06 -12.77 9.28
N PRO A 86 -11.29 -12.76 10.61
CA PRO A 86 -12.48 -12.15 11.20
C PRO A 86 -12.60 -10.66 10.86
N ALA A 87 -13.83 -10.22 10.56
CA ALA A 87 -14.13 -8.82 10.21
C ALA A 87 -14.34 -7.92 11.44
N ASP A 88 -13.56 -8.12 12.49
CA ASP A 88 -13.70 -7.46 13.80
C ASP A 88 -12.71 -6.28 14.02
N GLY A 89 -11.91 -5.96 13.00
CA GLY A 89 -10.95 -4.86 13.03
C GLY A 89 -9.59 -5.18 13.62
N TYR A 90 -9.36 -6.38 14.13
CA TYR A 90 -8.06 -6.79 14.63
C TYR A 90 -7.10 -7.24 13.54
N PRO A 91 -7.51 -7.99 12.50
CA PRO A 91 -6.74 -8.09 11.26
C PRO A 91 -7.07 -6.93 10.32
N ILE A 92 -6.04 -6.16 9.96
CA ILE A 92 -6.10 -5.12 8.92
C ILE A 92 -4.88 -5.30 8.00
N ALA A 93 -4.88 -4.70 6.82
CA ALA A 93 -3.73 -4.76 5.93
C ALA A 93 -3.41 -3.42 5.28
N ALA A 94 -2.12 -3.16 5.10
CA ALA A 94 -1.62 -2.12 4.22
C ALA A 94 -1.50 -2.69 2.80
N ALA A 95 -2.12 -2.04 1.82
CA ALA A 95 -2.16 -2.51 0.44
C ALA A 95 -1.86 -1.36 -0.55
N SER A 96 -1.71 -1.69 -1.82
CA SER A 96 -1.37 -0.73 -2.88
C SER A 96 -2.08 -1.05 -4.20
N ALA A 97 -1.89 -0.19 -5.22
CA ALA A 97 -2.49 -0.31 -6.54
C ALA A 97 -2.24 -1.67 -7.21
N GLY A 98 -1.00 -2.18 -7.15
CA GLY A 98 -0.65 -3.45 -7.82
C GLY A 98 -1.62 -4.57 -7.50
N PRO A 99 -1.66 -5.04 -6.24
CA PRO A 99 -2.53 -6.15 -5.86
C PRO A 99 -4.02 -5.85 -5.94
N LEU A 100 -4.45 -4.61 -5.70
CA LEU A 100 -5.88 -4.28 -5.64
C LEU A 100 -6.45 -3.81 -7.00
N ALA A 101 -5.69 -3.05 -7.79
CA ALA A 101 -6.21 -2.43 -9.00
C ALA A 101 -5.67 -3.05 -10.30
N VAL A 102 -4.53 -3.73 -10.25
CA VAL A 102 -3.86 -4.29 -11.43
C VAL A 102 -4.00 -5.80 -11.52
N ASN A 103 -3.79 -6.54 -10.43
CA ASN A 103 -3.92 -8.00 -10.42
C ASN A 103 -5.25 -8.52 -11.01
N PRO A 104 -6.42 -7.85 -10.84
CA PRO A 104 -7.66 -8.27 -11.50
C PRO A 104 -7.58 -8.38 -13.03
N PHE A 105 -6.63 -7.69 -13.65
CA PHE A 105 -6.42 -7.72 -15.09
C PHE A 105 -5.19 -8.55 -15.52
N MET A 106 -4.36 -8.95 -14.54
CA MET A 106 -3.12 -9.70 -14.78
C MET A 106 -3.28 -11.20 -14.59
N TYR A 107 -4.27 -11.63 -13.80
CA TYR A 107 -4.51 -13.04 -13.49
C TYR A 107 -5.87 -13.49 -13.99
N LYS A 108 -5.92 -14.60 -14.71
CA LYS A 108 -7.19 -15.23 -15.17
C LYS A 108 -8.08 -15.66 -14.01
N LYS A 109 -7.45 -16.04 -12.88
CA LYS A 109 -8.16 -16.50 -11.68
C LYS A 109 -7.52 -15.90 -10.44
N LEU A 110 -8.16 -14.90 -9.88
CA LEU A 110 -7.76 -14.28 -8.63
C LEU A 110 -8.59 -14.85 -7.47
N PRO A 111 -8.01 -15.22 -6.30
CA PRO A 111 -8.76 -15.83 -5.20
C PRO A 111 -9.65 -14.84 -4.43
N HIS A 112 -9.63 -13.57 -4.80
CA HIS A 112 -10.43 -12.50 -4.17
C HIS A 112 -11.00 -11.52 -5.22
N ASP A 113 -12.13 -10.93 -4.87
CA ASP A 113 -12.72 -9.78 -5.55
C ASP A 113 -12.31 -8.51 -4.79
N THR A 114 -11.57 -7.65 -5.45
CA THR A 114 -11.03 -6.43 -4.85
C THR A 114 -12.08 -5.55 -4.20
N VAL A 115 -13.28 -5.44 -4.78
CA VAL A 115 -14.33 -4.54 -4.27
C VAL A 115 -15.21 -5.20 -3.22
N LYS A 116 -15.46 -6.52 -3.34
CA LYS A 116 -16.42 -7.24 -2.49
C LYS A 116 -15.80 -7.86 -1.25
N ASP A 117 -14.55 -8.30 -1.33
CA ASP A 117 -13.91 -9.08 -0.27
C ASP A 117 -13.16 -8.22 0.75
N PHE A 118 -13.11 -6.89 0.55
CA PHE A 118 -12.41 -5.98 1.45
C PHE A 118 -13.26 -4.77 1.83
N THR A 119 -13.06 -4.29 3.07
CA THR A 119 -13.53 -3.01 3.58
C THR A 119 -12.41 -1.98 3.44
N TYR A 120 -12.68 -0.87 2.77
CA TYR A 120 -11.74 0.24 2.58
C TYR A 120 -11.78 1.15 3.80
N ILE A 121 -10.62 1.38 4.47
CA ILE A 121 -10.55 2.13 5.72
C ILE A 121 -10.04 3.55 5.47
N ALA A 122 -8.89 3.70 4.84
CA ALA A 122 -8.31 5.00 4.48
C ALA A 122 -7.29 4.85 3.35
N ASN A 123 -7.24 5.78 2.40
CA ASN A 123 -6.01 6.03 1.66
C ASN A 123 -5.02 6.69 2.62
N MET A 124 -3.76 6.30 2.59
CA MET A 124 -2.76 6.80 3.53
C MET A 124 -1.78 7.74 2.88
N CYS A 125 -1.30 7.39 1.70
CA CYS A 125 -0.28 8.17 1.01
C CYS A 125 -0.22 7.88 -0.48
N SER A 126 0.38 8.83 -1.20
CA SER A 126 0.95 8.64 -2.53
C SER A 126 2.47 8.61 -2.42
N PHE A 127 3.13 7.64 -3.06
CA PHE A 127 4.57 7.67 -3.25
C PHE A 127 4.89 7.69 -4.73
N PRO A 128 5.45 8.82 -5.14
CA PRO A 128 6.02 8.95 -6.46
C PRO A 128 7.06 7.85 -6.69
N LEU A 129 7.10 7.35 -7.90
CA LEU A 129 8.19 6.47 -8.32
C LEU A 129 9.32 7.31 -8.86
N MET A 130 10.54 6.91 -8.57
CA MET A 130 11.75 7.50 -9.15
C MET A 130 12.35 6.52 -10.15
N LEU A 131 12.61 7.02 -11.37
CA LEU A 131 13.40 6.30 -12.37
C LEU A 131 14.86 6.48 -12.06
N VAL A 132 15.54 5.38 -11.78
CA VAL A 132 17.00 5.38 -11.53
C VAL A 132 17.72 4.41 -12.43
N THR A 133 19.00 4.70 -12.67
CA THR A 133 19.91 3.84 -13.44
C THR A 133 21.15 3.50 -12.65
N HIS A 134 21.74 2.34 -12.95
CA HIS A 134 23.10 2.03 -12.51
C HIS A 134 24.08 3.03 -13.15
N PRO A 135 25.12 3.51 -12.45
CA PRO A 135 26.05 4.51 -12.97
C PRO A 135 26.83 4.08 -14.22
N SER A 136 26.98 2.77 -14.48
CA SER A 136 27.62 2.23 -15.69
C SER A 136 26.80 2.44 -16.96
N LEU A 137 25.48 2.69 -16.86
CA LEU A 137 24.69 3.03 -18.03
C LEU A 137 25.05 4.45 -18.48
N PRO A 138 25.48 4.67 -19.73
CA PRO A 138 26.03 5.95 -20.19
C PRO A 138 24.91 6.96 -20.53
N VAL A 139 23.98 7.19 -19.56
CA VAL A 139 22.87 8.15 -19.68
C VAL A 139 22.81 9.05 -18.45
N LYS A 140 22.46 10.32 -18.65
CA LYS A 140 22.39 11.33 -17.58
C LYS A 140 20.97 11.88 -17.38
N ASN A 141 20.09 11.65 -18.32
CA ASN A 141 18.70 12.14 -18.30
C ASN A 141 17.77 11.21 -19.10
N VAL A 142 16.48 11.49 -19.03
CA VAL A 142 15.44 10.70 -19.71
C VAL A 142 15.60 10.72 -21.24
N LYS A 143 15.98 11.85 -21.83
CA LYS A 143 16.19 11.95 -23.29
C LYS A 143 17.29 11.01 -23.78
N GLU A 144 18.40 10.96 -23.05
CA GLU A 144 19.52 10.07 -23.36
C GLU A 144 19.15 8.60 -23.20
N LEU A 145 18.37 8.26 -22.14
CA LEU A 145 17.86 6.91 -21.95
C LEU A 145 16.95 6.49 -23.13
N ILE A 146 16.03 7.35 -23.53
CA ILE A 146 15.14 7.07 -24.67
C ILE A 146 15.95 6.90 -25.96
N ALA A 147 16.94 7.75 -26.21
CA ALA A 147 17.81 7.64 -27.37
C ALA A 147 18.61 6.32 -27.39
N LEU A 148 19.18 5.94 -26.25
CA LEU A 148 19.91 4.68 -26.10
C LEU A 148 18.99 3.46 -26.35
N ALA A 149 17.81 3.43 -25.71
CA ALA A 149 16.87 2.32 -25.85
C ALA A 149 16.29 2.20 -27.27
N ARG A 150 16.14 3.31 -28.00
CA ARG A 150 15.79 3.31 -29.42
C ARG A 150 16.91 2.77 -30.32
N ALA A 151 18.15 3.11 -30.01
CA ALA A 151 19.31 2.62 -30.76
C ALA A 151 19.58 1.13 -30.50
N ARG A 152 19.16 0.61 -29.34
CA ARG A 152 19.38 -0.77 -28.88
C ARG A 152 18.10 -1.39 -28.35
N PRO A 153 17.10 -1.69 -29.21
CA PRO A 153 15.84 -2.27 -28.79
C PRO A 153 16.03 -3.63 -28.12
N GLY A 154 15.46 -3.82 -26.93
CA GLY A 154 15.55 -5.09 -26.19
C GLY A 154 16.89 -5.34 -25.48
N GLU A 155 17.82 -4.36 -25.43
CA GLU A 155 19.09 -4.52 -24.71
C GLU A 155 19.10 -3.88 -23.32
N VAL A 156 18.25 -2.88 -23.08
CA VAL A 156 18.14 -2.21 -21.77
C VAL A 156 17.27 -3.03 -20.85
N VAL A 157 17.86 -3.53 -19.77
CA VAL A 157 17.18 -4.40 -18.79
C VAL A 157 16.73 -3.58 -17.59
N TYR A 158 15.47 -3.75 -17.17
CA TYR A 158 14.98 -3.16 -15.93
C TYR A 158 14.48 -4.19 -14.94
N SER A 159 14.73 -3.93 -13.66
CA SER A 159 14.18 -4.70 -12.54
C SER A 159 12.87 -4.10 -12.06
N SER A 160 11.94 -4.93 -11.59
CA SER A 160 10.73 -4.50 -10.91
C SER A 160 10.41 -5.39 -9.70
N PRO A 161 9.55 -4.93 -8.77
CA PRO A 161 9.10 -5.73 -7.63
C PRO A 161 8.24 -6.95 -8.00
N GLY A 162 7.96 -7.18 -9.27
CA GLY A 162 7.15 -8.29 -9.79
C GLY A 162 6.24 -7.87 -10.93
N VAL A 163 5.73 -8.85 -11.68
CA VAL A 163 4.77 -8.62 -12.76
C VAL A 163 3.50 -7.95 -12.20
N GLY A 164 3.00 -6.91 -12.90
CA GLY A 164 1.80 -6.16 -12.46
C GLY A 164 2.02 -5.21 -11.27
N ASN A 165 3.23 -5.14 -10.69
CA ASN A 165 3.54 -4.15 -9.67
C ASN A 165 3.68 -2.75 -10.28
N THR A 166 3.51 -1.70 -9.47
CA THR A 166 3.57 -0.30 -9.93
C THR A 166 4.88 0.04 -10.63
N GLY A 167 6.01 -0.53 -10.22
CA GLY A 167 7.30 -0.34 -10.91
C GLY A 167 7.33 -0.94 -12.31
N HIS A 168 6.75 -2.15 -12.51
CA HIS A 168 6.58 -2.75 -13.83
C HIS A 168 5.67 -1.89 -14.73
N LEU A 169 4.54 -1.44 -14.19
CA LEU A 169 3.59 -0.64 -14.96
C LEU A 169 4.13 0.75 -15.32
N ALA A 170 4.91 1.36 -14.42
CA ALA A 170 5.61 2.61 -14.72
C ALA A 170 6.57 2.43 -15.90
N ALA A 171 7.34 1.32 -15.92
CA ALA A 171 8.21 0.98 -17.03
C ALA A 171 7.43 0.72 -18.32
N ALA A 172 6.35 -0.07 -18.27
CA ALA A 172 5.51 -0.36 -19.42
C ALA A 172 4.85 0.91 -20.00
N LEU A 173 4.37 1.82 -19.14
CA LEU A 173 3.85 3.12 -19.55
C LEU A 173 4.95 3.97 -20.19
N PHE A 174 6.14 4.01 -19.57
CA PHE A 174 7.30 4.73 -20.10
C PHE A 174 7.69 4.22 -21.49
N ASP A 175 7.82 2.91 -21.65
CA ASP A 175 8.14 2.26 -22.93
C ASP A 175 7.10 2.59 -24.00
N SER A 176 5.82 2.49 -23.66
CA SER A 176 4.71 2.80 -24.58
C SER A 176 4.73 4.27 -25.04
N MET A 177 4.85 5.21 -24.11
CA MET A 177 4.88 6.64 -24.41
C MET A 177 6.14 7.04 -25.18
N ALA A 178 7.30 6.49 -24.79
CA ALA A 178 8.58 6.76 -25.45
C ALA A 178 8.77 5.99 -26.76
N LYS A 179 7.89 5.02 -27.07
CA LYS A 179 8.01 4.08 -28.21
C LYS A 179 9.36 3.38 -28.23
N ILE A 180 9.72 2.76 -27.12
CA ILE A 180 10.93 1.96 -26.91
C ILE A 180 10.56 0.56 -26.43
N SER A 181 11.55 -0.34 -26.40
CA SER A 181 11.40 -1.69 -25.86
C SER A 181 12.53 -1.97 -24.89
N THR A 182 12.19 -2.15 -23.61
CA THR A 182 13.13 -2.59 -22.57
C THR A 182 12.81 -4.02 -22.12
N VAL A 183 13.74 -4.70 -21.45
CA VAL A 183 13.58 -6.09 -21.00
C VAL A 183 13.24 -6.11 -19.52
N HIS A 184 12.11 -6.71 -19.19
CA HIS A 184 11.64 -6.82 -17.81
C HIS A 184 12.24 -8.03 -17.09
N VAL A 185 12.83 -7.80 -15.90
CA VAL A 185 13.24 -8.84 -14.95
C VAL A 185 12.45 -8.65 -13.63
N PRO A 186 11.47 -9.53 -13.35
CA PRO A 186 10.66 -9.43 -12.14
C PRO A 186 11.38 -10.06 -10.93
N TYR A 187 11.34 -9.34 -9.80
CA TYR A 187 11.82 -9.81 -8.49
C TYR A 187 10.67 -9.99 -7.49
N LYS A 188 10.96 -10.58 -6.33
CA LYS A 188 9.97 -10.82 -5.27
C LYS A 188 9.90 -9.64 -4.28
N GLY A 189 9.65 -8.42 -4.80
CA GLY A 189 9.49 -7.20 -4.01
C GLY A 189 10.48 -6.09 -4.36
N THR A 190 10.30 -4.91 -3.74
CA THR A 190 11.07 -3.69 -4.06
C THR A 190 12.56 -3.83 -3.68
N ALA A 191 12.85 -4.35 -2.48
CA ALA A 191 14.23 -4.45 -2.00
C ALA A 191 15.12 -5.30 -2.92
N PRO A 192 14.76 -6.55 -3.33
CA PRO A 192 15.58 -7.31 -4.27
C PRO A 192 15.65 -6.67 -5.66
N ALA A 193 14.63 -5.98 -6.15
CA ALA A 193 14.70 -5.26 -7.40
C ALA A 193 15.69 -4.08 -7.36
N VAL A 194 15.74 -3.38 -6.22
CA VAL A 194 16.74 -2.32 -5.98
C VAL A 194 18.15 -2.90 -5.88
N LEU A 195 18.32 -4.03 -5.20
CA LEU A 195 19.63 -4.70 -5.15
C LEU A 195 20.16 -5.07 -6.54
N ALA A 196 19.29 -5.52 -7.45
CA ALA A 196 19.66 -5.85 -8.82
C ALA A 196 20.21 -4.64 -9.59
N VAL A 197 19.61 -3.45 -9.41
CA VAL A 197 20.18 -2.24 -10.04
C VAL A 197 21.45 -1.76 -9.33
N LEU A 198 21.56 -1.94 -8.02
CA LEU A 198 22.76 -1.58 -7.27
C LEU A 198 23.98 -2.45 -7.60
N SER A 199 23.77 -3.71 -7.98
CA SER A 199 24.82 -4.65 -8.42
C SER A 199 25.15 -4.55 -9.91
N GLY A 200 24.33 -3.82 -10.69
CA GLY A 200 24.47 -3.75 -12.15
C GLY A 200 23.88 -4.94 -12.91
N GLU A 201 23.19 -5.87 -12.21
CA GLU A 201 22.46 -6.98 -12.83
C GLU A 201 21.29 -6.47 -13.72
N SER A 202 20.64 -5.39 -13.31
CA SER A 202 19.76 -4.60 -14.16
C SER A 202 20.31 -3.18 -14.34
N GLN A 203 20.02 -2.56 -15.50
CA GLN A 203 20.51 -1.21 -15.76
C GLN A 203 19.63 -0.12 -15.16
N LEU A 204 18.35 -0.37 -14.97
CA LEU A 204 17.41 0.61 -14.40
C LEU A 204 16.30 -0.03 -13.58
N THR A 205 15.65 0.78 -12.76
CA THR A 205 14.44 0.40 -12.04
C THR A 205 13.55 1.62 -11.77
N TRP A 206 12.24 1.36 -11.61
CA TRP A 206 11.28 2.30 -11.05
C TRP A 206 11.01 1.89 -9.59
N SER A 207 11.37 2.74 -8.66
CA SER A 207 11.25 2.43 -7.23
C SER A 207 10.58 3.57 -6.47
N SER A 208 9.92 3.24 -5.35
CA SER A 208 9.40 4.25 -4.42
C SER A 208 10.56 5.08 -3.86
N ILE A 209 10.36 6.38 -3.73
CA ILE A 209 11.40 7.33 -3.28
C ILE A 209 11.98 6.92 -1.92
N PRO A 210 11.18 6.57 -0.88
CA PRO A 210 11.74 6.17 0.42
C PRO A 210 12.76 5.04 0.33
N THR A 211 12.56 4.11 -0.61
CA THR A 211 13.45 2.96 -0.78
C THR A 211 14.72 3.32 -1.53
N ILE A 212 14.64 4.18 -2.55
CA ILE A 212 15.77 4.42 -3.48
C ILE A 212 16.57 5.67 -3.16
N LEU A 213 15.99 6.66 -2.50
CA LEU A 213 16.62 7.96 -2.23
C LEU A 213 17.96 7.87 -1.47
N PRO A 214 18.13 7.01 -0.45
CA PRO A 214 19.42 6.83 0.20
C PRO A 214 20.54 6.40 -0.76
N HIS A 215 20.20 5.57 -1.75
CA HIS A 215 21.15 5.08 -2.76
C HIS A 215 21.45 6.14 -3.83
N VAL A 216 20.49 6.99 -4.15
CA VAL A 216 20.72 8.16 -5.03
C VAL A 216 21.64 9.16 -4.34
N ARG A 217 21.36 9.50 -3.07
CA ARG A 217 22.17 10.45 -2.28
C ARG A 217 23.62 9.95 -2.06
N SER A 218 23.82 8.65 -1.92
CA SER A 218 25.16 8.04 -1.83
C SER A 218 25.84 7.82 -3.18
N GLY A 219 25.22 8.19 -4.31
CA GLY A 219 25.78 8.05 -5.65
C GLY A 219 25.83 6.61 -6.19
N ARG A 220 25.22 5.64 -5.50
CA ARG A 220 25.20 4.24 -5.92
C ARG A 220 24.30 4.00 -7.14
N VAL A 221 23.29 4.84 -7.34
CA VAL A 221 22.47 4.92 -8.55
C VAL A 221 22.26 6.37 -8.94
N ARG A 222 21.94 6.61 -10.20
CA ARG A 222 21.62 7.94 -10.73
C ARG A 222 20.14 8.08 -10.92
N SER A 223 19.52 9.15 -10.36
CA SER A 223 18.15 9.53 -10.67
C SER A 223 18.08 10.17 -12.04
N LEU A 224 17.12 9.75 -12.86
CA LEU A 224 16.77 10.41 -14.12
C LEU A 224 15.52 11.29 -14.01
N GLY A 225 14.68 11.07 -12.99
CA GLY A 225 13.51 11.86 -12.72
C GLY A 225 12.50 11.16 -11.83
N VAL A 226 11.56 11.95 -11.30
CA VAL A 226 10.40 11.46 -10.52
C VAL A 226 9.17 11.34 -11.40
N GLY A 227 8.31 10.36 -11.10
CA GLY A 227 7.14 10.05 -11.91
C GLY A 227 5.94 11.01 -11.75
N ASN A 228 6.05 12.07 -10.95
CA ASN A 228 4.97 13.03 -10.74
C ASN A 228 4.82 14.00 -11.92
N ALA A 229 3.60 14.56 -12.06
CA ALA A 229 3.33 15.65 -13.01
C ALA A 229 4.13 16.92 -12.69
N GLN A 230 4.37 17.18 -11.39
CA GLN A 230 5.13 18.34 -10.89
C GLN A 230 6.24 17.88 -9.96
N ARG A 231 7.30 18.68 -9.83
CA ARG A 231 8.39 18.41 -8.87
C ARG A 231 7.85 18.33 -7.46
N LEU A 232 8.45 17.45 -6.68
CA LEU A 232 8.15 17.37 -5.25
C LEU A 232 8.76 18.58 -4.54
N PRO A 233 7.97 19.37 -3.79
CA PRO A 233 8.51 20.52 -3.06
C PRO A 233 9.60 20.15 -2.05
N SER A 234 9.55 18.92 -1.51
CA SER A 234 10.55 18.37 -0.57
C SER A 234 11.84 17.86 -1.23
N LEU A 235 11.84 17.69 -2.56
CA LEU A 235 12.96 17.15 -3.35
C LEU A 235 13.10 17.91 -4.67
N PRO A 236 13.24 19.26 -4.63
CA PRO A 236 13.21 20.10 -5.83
C PRO A 236 14.38 19.89 -6.78
N GLU A 237 15.45 19.26 -6.28
CA GLU A 237 16.65 18.91 -7.06
C GLU A 237 16.38 17.84 -8.14
N PHE A 238 15.33 17.01 -7.98
CA PHE A 238 14.97 15.98 -8.93
C PHE A 238 13.91 16.49 -9.91
N PRO A 239 14.19 16.54 -11.24
CA PRO A 239 13.21 16.88 -12.23
C PRO A 239 12.13 15.80 -12.33
N THR A 240 10.96 16.14 -12.86
CA THR A 240 10.01 15.11 -13.27
C THR A 240 10.49 14.42 -14.55
N VAL A 241 10.03 13.18 -14.78
CA VAL A 241 10.31 12.46 -16.05
C VAL A 241 9.74 13.24 -17.24
N ALA A 242 8.62 13.94 -17.04
CA ALA A 242 8.02 14.81 -18.04
C ALA A 242 8.97 15.96 -18.42
N GLU A 243 9.54 16.67 -17.44
CA GLU A 243 10.52 17.74 -17.66
C GLU A 243 11.82 17.21 -18.27
N ALA A 244 12.27 16.03 -17.81
CA ALA A 244 13.54 15.43 -18.21
C ALA A 244 13.54 14.81 -19.62
N GLY A 245 12.36 14.70 -20.28
CA GLY A 245 12.34 14.26 -21.67
C GLY A 245 11.14 13.48 -22.17
N LEU A 246 10.11 13.21 -21.35
CA LEU A 246 8.89 12.53 -21.78
C LEU A 246 7.64 13.31 -21.33
N PRO A 247 7.26 14.39 -22.04
CA PRO A 247 6.13 15.22 -21.67
C PRO A 247 4.83 14.43 -21.47
N GLY A 248 4.07 14.76 -20.42
CA GLY A 248 2.82 14.09 -20.07
C GLY A 248 2.98 12.77 -19.34
N PHE A 249 4.21 12.31 -19.06
CA PHE A 249 4.41 11.11 -18.25
C PHE A 249 4.06 11.39 -16.80
N GLU A 250 3.23 10.51 -16.23
CA GLU A 250 2.91 10.49 -14.82
C GLU A 250 2.70 9.06 -14.32
N SER A 251 3.46 8.68 -13.29
CA SER A 251 3.33 7.38 -12.61
C SER A 251 3.69 7.49 -11.13
N PHE A 252 2.78 7.06 -10.28
CA PHE A 252 2.98 6.99 -8.83
C PHE A 252 2.31 5.75 -8.26
N ALA A 253 2.81 5.29 -7.11
CA ALA A 253 2.15 4.28 -6.29
C ALA A 253 1.35 4.96 -5.18
N TRP A 254 0.45 4.23 -4.56
CA TRP A 254 -0.27 4.66 -3.36
C TRP A 254 -0.32 3.54 -2.33
N GLY A 255 -0.50 3.91 -1.07
CA GLY A 255 -0.70 3.01 0.05
C GLY A 255 -1.99 3.31 0.78
N GLY A 256 -2.79 2.28 1.02
CA GLY A 256 -4.05 2.39 1.75
C GLY A 256 -4.22 1.30 2.79
N MET A 257 -5.10 1.54 3.76
CA MET A 257 -5.48 0.58 4.79
C MET A 257 -6.82 -0.05 4.46
N ILE A 258 -6.86 -1.37 4.50
CA ILE A 258 -8.06 -2.17 4.25
C ILE A 258 -8.25 -3.21 5.37
N GLY A 259 -9.47 -3.74 5.48
CA GLY A 259 -9.80 -4.88 6.33
C GLY A 259 -10.60 -5.93 5.58
N PRO A 260 -10.98 -7.06 6.23
CA PRO A 260 -11.88 -8.04 5.65
C PRO A 260 -13.23 -7.42 5.28
N ALA A 261 -13.99 -8.06 4.39
CA ALA A 261 -15.33 -7.59 4.04
C ALA A 261 -16.25 -7.48 5.26
N ASN A 262 -17.21 -6.55 5.20
CA ASN A 262 -18.28 -6.40 6.20
C ASN A 262 -17.80 -6.06 7.63
N MET A 263 -16.70 -5.32 7.78
CA MET A 263 -16.32 -4.79 9.09
C MET A 263 -17.42 -3.88 9.65
N PRO A 264 -17.66 -3.91 10.99
CA PRO A 264 -18.58 -2.97 11.65
C PRO A 264 -18.21 -1.51 11.36
N ARG A 265 -19.19 -0.67 11.03
CA ARG A 265 -18.95 0.72 10.60
C ARG A 265 -18.28 1.57 11.68
N ASP A 266 -18.62 1.34 12.94
CA ASP A 266 -18.01 2.00 14.11
C ASP A 266 -16.51 1.67 14.23
N VAL A 267 -16.11 0.42 14.01
CA VAL A 267 -14.71 -0.03 13.97
C VAL A 267 -13.96 0.63 12.80
N VAL A 268 -14.56 0.64 11.60
CA VAL A 268 -13.99 1.30 10.42
C VAL A 268 -13.78 2.79 10.68
N ASN A 269 -14.81 3.48 11.21
CA ASN A 269 -14.74 4.90 11.51
C ASN A 269 -13.68 5.21 12.60
N ARG A 270 -13.58 4.35 13.62
CA ARG A 270 -12.54 4.48 14.65
C ARG A 270 -11.15 4.36 14.07
N LEU A 271 -10.88 3.31 13.29
CA LEU A 271 -9.59 3.11 12.62
C LEU A 271 -9.28 4.27 11.66
N ASN A 272 -10.23 4.66 10.82
CA ASN A 272 -10.08 5.76 9.88
C ASN A 272 -9.68 7.05 10.61
N LYS A 273 -10.41 7.42 11.66
CA LYS A 273 -10.11 8.62 12.45
C LYS A 273 -8.67 8.61 12.96
N GLU A 274 -8.22 7.52 13.58
CA GLU A 274 -6.89 7.46 14.17
C GLU A 274 -5.78 7.41 13.09
N ILE A 275 -6.05 6.82 11.91
CA ILE A 275 -5.13 6.86 10.76
C ILE A 275 -5.01 8.31 10.25
N VAL A 276 -6.14 8.97 10.00
CA VAL A 276 -6.17 10.36 9.51
C VAL A 276 -5.49 11.31 10.48
N ASP A 277 -5.76 11.17 11.77
CA ASP A 277 -5.14 11.99 12.81
C ASP A 277 -3.62 11.73 12.93
N THR A 278 -3.17 10.48 12.72
CA THR A 278 -1.74 10.16 12.65
C THR A 278 -1.08 10.86 11.45
N LEU A 279 -1.69 10.77 10.28
CA LEU A 279 -1.16 11.36 9.04
C LEU A 279 -1.21 12.90 9.02
N LYS A 280 -1.94 13.52 9.92
CA LYS A 280 -1.98 15.00 10.11
C LYS A 280 -0.99 15.50 11.14
N GLN A 281 -0.28 14.65 11.87
CA GLN A 281 0.76 15.07 12.81
C GLN A 281 1.92 15.70 12.05
N LYS A 282 2.40 16.85 12.53
CA LYS A 282 3.45 17.62 11.85
C LYS A 282 4.73 16.81 11.65
N ASP A 283 5.18 16.10 12.65
CA ASP A 283 6.38 15.26 12.61
C ASP A 283 6.23 14.10 11.62
N VAL A 284 5.04 13.51 11.53
CA VAL A 284 4.72 12.46 10.54
C VAL A 284 4.73 13.04 9.13
N ILE A 285 4.09 14.20 8.90
CA ILE A 285 4.10 14.90 7.61
C ILE A 285 5.53 15.23 7.19
N ASP A 286 6.28 15.89 8.06
CA ASP A 286 7.66 16.32 7.78
C ASP A 286 8.55 15.12 7.42
N ARG A 287 8.43 14.03 8.18
CA ARG A 287 9.15 12.78 7.90
C ARG A 287 8.74 12.18 6.55
N MET A 288 7.44 12.04 6.28
CA MET A 288 6.95 11.49 5.02
C MET A 288 7.43 12.32 3.82
N LEU A 289 7.31 13.65 3.90
CA LEU A 289 7.73 14.54 2.83
C LEU A 289 9.26 14.51 2.61
N SER A 290 10.07 14.46 3.68
CA SER A 290 11.53 14.38 3.55
C SER A 290 12.01 13.10 2.86
N GLU A 291 11.18 12.05 2.88
CA GLU A 291 11.42 10.79 2.20
C GLU A 291 10.64 10.69 0.86
N GLY A 292 10.04 11.79 0.39
CA GLY A 292 9.34 11.85 -0.90
C GLY A 292 7.99 11.14 -0.92
N THR A 293 7.40 10.87 0.25
CA THR A 293 6.04 10.32 0.39
C THR A 293 5.08 11.45 0.71
N VAL A 294 3.96 11.51 0.01
CA VAL A 294 2.94 12.55 0.20
C VAL A 294 1.76 11.98 0.98
N PRO A 295 1.43 12.49 2.17
CA PRO A 295 0.22 12.07 2.88
C PRO A 295 -1.04 12.40 2.06
N THR A 296 -1.93 11.42 1.89
CA THR A 296 -3.22 11.59 1.20
C THR A 296 -4.35 10.97 2.00
N PRO A 297 -4.55 11.37 3.28
CA PRO A 297 -5.58 10.79 4.12
C PRO A 297 -6.97 11.02 3.53
N SER A 298 -7.81 9.98 3.53
CA SER A 298 -9.18 10.04 3.03
C SER A 298 -10.17 9.39 3.99
N SER A 299 -11.45 9.68 3.81
CA SER A 299 -12.53 8.89 4.38
C SER A 299 -12.62 7.49 3.74
N PRO A 300 -13.32 6.53 4.36
CA PRO A 300 -13.55 5.21 3.79
C PRO A 300 -14.27 5.26 2.43
N ASP A 301 -15.27 6.13 2.29
CA ASP A 301 -16.07 6.24 1.08
C ASP A 301 -15.28 6.88 -0.07
N GLU A 302 -14.46 7.90 0.21
CA GLU A 302 -13.52 8.48 -0.75
C GLU A 302 -12.48 7.46 -1.21
N PHE A 303 -11.94 6.64 -0.30
CA PHE A 303 -10.97 5.62 -0.67
C PHE A 303 -11.59 4.53 -1.55
N LEU A 304 -12.82 4.09 -1.26
CA LEU A 304 -13.52 3.14 -2.13
C LEU A 304 -13.81 3.73 -3.51
N ALA A 305 -14.21 5.01 -3.58
CA ALA A 305 -14.43 5.70 -4.85
C ALA A 305 -13.12 5.81 -5.66
N TYR A 306 -12.02 6.18 -5.00
CA TYR A 306 -10.68 6.23 -5.59
C TYR A 306 -10.27 4.85 -6.14
N MET A 307 -10.50 3.77 -5.36
CA MET A 307 -10.18 2.41 -5.77
C MET A 307 -10.93 1.99 -7.04
N ARG A 308 -12.21 2.35 -7.17
CA ARG A 308 -13.00 2.09 -8.38
C ARG A 308 -12.47 2.83 -9.60
N ALA A 309 -12.02 4.08 -9.42
CA ALA A 309 -11.38 4.84 -10.48
C ALA A 309 -10.03 4.22 -10.91
N GLU A 310 -9.23 3.75 -9.94
CA GLU A 310 -7.98 3.03 -10.22
C GLU A 310 -8.22 1.72 -10.99
N LEU A 311 -9.23 0.93 -10.63
CA LEU A 311 -9.59 -0.28 -11.39
C LEU A 311 -9.90 0.05 -12.86
N LYS A 312 -10.67 1.10 -13.11
CA LYS A 312 -10.98 1.52 -14.48
C LYS A 312 -9.71 1.94 -15.23
N LYS A 313 -8.90 2.81 -14.63
CA LYS A 313 -7.63 3.30 -15.20
C LYS A 313 -6.68 2.15 -15.55
N TRP A 314 -6.41 1.26 -14.60
CA TRP A 314 -5.46 0.18 -14.81
C TRP A 314 -5.96 -0.89 -15.77
N GLY A 315 -7.28 -1.14 -15.82
CA GLY A 315 -7.87 -2.00 -16.84
C GLY A 315 -7.62 -1.47 -18.27
N GLU A 316 -7.72 -0.15 -18.47
CA GLU A 316 -7.40 0.50 -19.74
C GLU A 316 -5.88 0.43 -20.05
N VAL A 317 -5.01 0.68 -19.07
CA VAL A 317 -3.55 0.63 -19.24
C VAL A 317 -3.08 -0.78 -19.60
N VAL A 318 -3.53 -1.80 -18.88
CA VAL A 318 -3.16 -3.22 -19.16
C VAL A 318 -3.60 -3.63 -20.58
N LYS A 319 -4.80 -3.21 -20.99
CA LYS A 319 -5.31 -3.45 -22.35
C LYS A 319 -4.46 -2.76 -23.41
N LEU A 320 -4.13 -1.47 -23.22
CA LEU A 320 -3.31 -0.70 -24.16
C LEU A 320 -1.88 -1.24 -24.27
N ALA A 321 -1.31 -1.71 -23.15
CA ALA A 321 0.02 -2.32 -23.12
C ALA A 321 0.07 -3.72 -23.73
N GLY A 322 -1.07 -4.30 -24.13
CA GLY A 322 -1.15 -5.64 -24.73
C GLY A 322 -0.76 -6.77 -23.76
N ILE A 323 -0.77 -6.50 -22.45
CA ILE A 323 -0.40 -7.48 -21.43
C ILE A 323 -1.51 -8.53 -21.32
N LYS A 324 -1.15 -9.80 -21.50
CA LYS A 324 -2.11 -10.92 -21.41
C LYS A 324 -2.18 -11.45 -19.99
N PRO A 325 -3.39 -11.72 -19.45
CA PRO A 325 -3.54 -12.37 -18.14
C PRO A 325 -2.90 -13.76 -18.14
N GLU A 326 -2.16 -14.04 -17.05
CA GLU A 326 -1.55 -15.35 -16.76
C GLU A 326 -2.57 -16.35 -16.19
#